data_51113c2551407b20086501bd9f7773c8
#
_entry.id   51113c2551407b20086501bd9f7773c8
#
_cell.length_a   1.000
_cell.length_b   1.000
_cell.length_c   1.000
_cell.angle_alpha   90.00
_cell.angle_beta   90.00
_cell.angle_gamma   90.00
#
_symmetry.space_group_name_H-M   'P 1'
#
loop_
_entity.id
_entity.type
_entity.pdbx_description
1 polymer ?
#
loop_
_entity_poly.entity_id
_entity_poly.type
_entity_poly.pdbx_seq_one_letter_code
_entity_poly.pdbx_strand_id
1 'polypeptide(L)'
;QKEKSEVRPGSSYGRVLYNYLRYYDPATGRYITSDPIGLLGGINTYTYALNNPLFWIDPFGLDITVSFNPNAARGAGHVGIGVNTPNTVGQRPQPGASDLQTLLGINVPGKISPDPAAPSNITIPTTPEQDRNAQKCIDTRTQQQQDYNLYNNNCAQFVGQCLGAAGINTPSTILPRRLFNNLQQNFGRNP
;
A
#
# COMPACT_ATOMS: atom_id res chain seq x y z
N GLN A 1 -21.85 -13.16 -6.46
CA GLN A 1 -21.59 -14.49 -5.92
C GLN A 1 -22.08 -14.51 -4.48
N LYS A 2 -22.96 -15.48 -4.16
CA LYS A 2 -23.58 -15.61 -2.84
C LYS A 2 -22.51 -15.97 -1.80
N GLU A 3 -22.43 -15.18 -0.73
CA GLU A 3 -21.72 -15.51 0.51
C GLU A 3 -22.10 -16.92 0.98
N LYS A 4 -21.17 -17.85 0.97
CA LYS A 4 -21.34 -19.13 1.64
C LYS A 4 -20.96 -18.95 3.11
N SER A 5 -21.95 -18.73 3.95
CA SER A 5 -21.80 -18.83 5.41
C SER A 5 -21.72 -20.31 5.79
N GLU A 6 -20.52 -20.85 5.98
CA GLU A 6 -20.37 -22.17 6.62
C GLU A 6 -20.55 -22.04 8.12
N VAL A 7 -21.68 -22.56 8.62
CA VAL A 7 -21.90 -22.78 10.05
C VAL A 7 -21.31 -24.13 10.41
N ARG A 8 -20.24 -24.18 11.20
CA ARG A 8 -19.79 -25.42 11.83
C ARG A 8 -20.61 -25.65 13.11
N PRO A 9 -21.43 -26.74 13.20
CA PRO A 9 -22.11 -27.10 14.43
C PRO A 9 -21.08 -27.53 15.48
N GLY A 10 -21.09 -26.93 16.66
CA GLY A 10 -20.29 -27.35 17.82
C GLY A 10 -19.11 -26.45 18.18
N SER A 11 -18.90 -25.32 17.51
CA SER A 11 -17.91 -24.32 17.91
C SER A 11 -18.49 -23.37 18.96
N SER A 12 -17.76 -23.09 20.03
CA SER A 12 -18.04 -22.02 21.00
C SER A 12 -17.93 -20.62 20.38
N TYR A 13 -17.46 -20.54 19.15
CA TYR A 13 -17.44 -19.34 18.32
C TYR A 13 -18.75 -19.26 17.56
N GLY A 14 -19.48 -18.17 17.68
CA GLY A 14 -20.71 -17.89 16.95
C GLY A 14 -20.57 -18.00 15.43
N ARG A 15 -21.39 -17.31 14.69
CA ARG A 15 -21.37 -17.35 13.23
C ARG A 15 -20.08 -16.72 12.69
N VAL A 16 -19.12 -17.55 12.23
CA VAL A 16 -17.87 -17.11 11.59
C VAL A 16 -18.12 -16.91 10.10
N LEU A 17 -17.65 -15.80 9.54
CA LEU A 17 -17.78 -15.46 8.13
C LEU A 17 -16.45 -15.74 7.40
N TYR A 18 -16.53 -16.46 6.28
CA TYR A 18 -15.38 -16.68 5.41
C TYR A 18 -15.16 -15.43 4.57
N ASN A 19 -13.98 -14.81 4.72
CA ASN A 19 -13.56 -13.62 4.00
C ASN A 19 -12.28 -13.92 3.21
N TYR A 20 -12.46 -14.44 2.00
CA TYR A 20 -11.44 -14.77 1.01
C TYR A 20 -10.34 -15.74 1.52
N LEU A 21 -9.38 -15.28 2.29
CA LEU A 21 -8.26 -16.08 2.83
C LEU A 21 -8.33 -16.26 4.36
N ARG A 22 -9.27 -15.59 5.02
CA ARG A 22 -9.37 -15.54 6.49
C ARG A 22 -10.79 -15.79 6.95
N TYR A 23 -10.92 -16.18 8.22
CA TYR A 23 -12.22 -16.32 8.88
C TYR A 23 -12.44 -15.17 9.85
N TYR A 24 -13.49 -14.38 9.62
CA TYR A 24 -13.89 -13.25 10.45
C TYR A 24 -14.94 -13.66 11.48
N ASP A 25 -14.73 -13.27 12.73
CA ASP A 25 -15.68 -13.46 13.82
C ASP A 25 -16.36 -12.12 14.16
N PRO A 26 -17.66 -11.96 13.81
CA PRO A 26 -18.40 -10.74 14.12
C PRO A 26 -18.56 -10.49 15.62
N ALA A 27 -18.49 -11.54 16.47
CA ALA A 27 -18.65 -11.38 17.92
C ALA A 27 -17.43 -10.71 18.56
N THR A 28 -16.25 -10.91 17.99
CA THR A 28 -15.00 -10.33 18.49
C THR A 28 -14.49 -9.18 17.62
N GLY A 29 -15.09 -8.95 16.44
CA GLY A 29 -14.70 -7.88 15.51
C GLY A 29 -13.33 -8.10 14.86
N ARG A 30 -12.85 -9.34 14.78
CA ARG A 30 -11.51 -9.68 14.28
C ARG A 30 -11.49 -10.97 13.47
N TYR A 31 -10.40 -11.21 12.77
CA TYR A 31 -10.11 -12.52 12.20
C TYR A 31 -9.75 -13.54 13.29
N ILE A 32 -10.17 -14.79 13.10
CA ILE A 32 -9.77 -15.93 13.96
C ILE A 32 -8.60 -16.72 13.38
N THR A 33 -8.24 -16.42 12.12
CA THR A 33 -7.05 -16.96 11.46
C THR A 33 -6.02 -15.85 11.34
N SER A 34 -4.76 -16.21 11.58
CA SER A 34 -3.63 -15.26 11.40
C SER A 34 -3.55 -14.81 9.94
N ASP A 35 -3.09 -13.60 9.73
CA ASP A 35 -2.82 -13.07 8.40
C ASP A 35 -1.83 -13.98 7.66
N PRO A 36 -2.12 -14.43 6.42
CA PRO A 36 -1.19 -15.23 5.63
C PRO A 36 0.17 -14.55 5.39
N ILE A 37 0.20 -13.21 5.40
CA ILE A 37 1.44 -12.44 5.27
C ILE A 37 2.14 -12.20 6.63
N GLY A 38 1.59 -12.73 7.73
CA GLY A 38 2.17 -12.68 9.06
C GLY A 38 2.27 -11.27 9.63
N LEU A 39 3.36 -11.00 10.38
CA LEU A 39 3.62 -9.68 11.00
C LEU A 39 3.80 -8.55 9.97
N LEU A 40 3.87 -8.90 8.71
CA LEU A 40 4.03 -7.96 7.62
C LEU A 40 2.75 -7.16 7.37
N GLY A 41 1.57 -7.71 7.68
CA GLY A 41 0.27 -7.01 7.69
C GLY A 41 0.02 -6.17 8.93
N GLY A 42 0.97 -6.12 9.86
CA GLY A 42 0.88 -5.41 11.13
C GLY A 42 1.25 -6.28 12.33
N ILE A 43 1.53 -5.64 13.48
CA ILE A 43 1.90 -6.35 14.72
C ILE A 43 0.80 -7.33 15.17
N ASN A 44 -0.46 -6.98 14.93
CA ASN A 44 -1.61 -7.83 15.23
C ASN A 44 -2.13 -8.48 13.94
N THR A 45 -1.71 -9.72 13.70
CA THR A 45 -2.07 -10.52 12.51
C THR A 45 -3.55 -10.94 12.45
N TYR A 46 -4.35 -10.62 13.45
CA TYR A 46 -5.79 -10.91 13.54
C TYR A 46 -6.67 -9.67 13.32
N THR A 47 -6.07 -8.53 13.00
CA THR A 47 -6.79 -7.27 12.78
C THR A 47 -7.73 -7.38 11.58
N TYR A 48 -9.00 -6.92 11.76
CA TYR A 48 -9.96 -6.70 10.69
C TYR A 48 -10.25 -5.19 10.57
N ALA A 49 -10.25 -4.67 9.35
CA ALA A 49 -10.64 -3.29 9.02
C ALA A 49 -9.99 -2.23 9.96
N LEU A 50 -8.69 -2.36 10.23
CA LEU A 50 -7.91 -1.46 11.10
C LEU A 50 -8.48 -1.35 12.54
N ASN A 51 -9.09 -2.42 13.07
CA ASN A 51 -9.81 -2.45 14.35
C ASN A 51 -11.03 -1.50 14.44
N ASN A 52 -11.54 -1.03 13.32
CA ASN A 52 -12.72 -0.17 13.26
C ASN A 52 -13.78 -0.68 12.28
N PRO A 53 -14.39 -1.85 12.56
CA PRO A 53 -15.34 -2.51 11.66
C PRO A 53 -16.67 -1.75 11.49
N LEU A 54 -16.92 -0.70 12.26
CA LEU A 54 -18.12 0.14 12.12
C LEU A 54 -17.97 1.19 11.00
N PHE A 55 -16.73 1.57 10.67
CA PHE A 55 -16.44 2.58 9.65
C PHE A 55 -15.77 2.00 8.41
N TRP A 56 -15.08 0.86 8.56
CA TRP A 56 -14.33 0.24 7.48
C TRP A 56 -14.79 -1.19 7.26
N ILE A 57 -14.88 -1.58 6.00
CA ILE A 57 -15.11 -2.95 5.57
C ILE A 57 -13.85 -3.40 4.85
N ASP A 58 -13.34 -4.56 5.24
CA ASP A 58 -12.28 -5.27 4.51
C ASP A 58 -12.91 -6.51 3.84
N PRO A 59 -13.56 -6.37 2.68
CA PRO A 59 -14.36 -7.44 2.07
C PRO A 59 -13.53 -8.62 1.59
N PHE A 60 -12.22 -8.43 1.45
CA PHE A 60 -11.34 -9.40 0.79
C PHE A 60 -10.06 -9.70 1.55
N GLY A 61 -9.78 -9.00 2.65
CA GLY A 61 -8.50 -9.12 3.35
C GLY A 61 -7.31 -8.67 2.49
N LEU A 62 -7.57 -7.71 1.58
CA LEU A 62 -6.62 -7.21 0.60
C LEU A 62 -6.28 -5.76 0.91
N ASP A 63 -5.05 -5.36 0.62
CA ASP A 63 -4.61 -4.00 0.89
C ASP A 63 -3.49 -3.50 -0.05
N ILE A 64 -3.38 -2.17 -0.09
CA ILE A 64 -2.23 -1.49 -0.69
C ILE A 64 -1.42 -0.86 0.44
N THR A 65 -0.14 -1.23 0.53
CA THR A 65 0.81 -0.61 1.45
C THR A 65 1.52 0.56 0.77
N VAL A 66 1.56 1.71 1.44
CA VAL A 66 2.41 2.84 1.06
C VAL A 66 3.44 3.09 2.14
N SER A 67 4.71 2.98 1.80
CA SER A 67 5.83 3.22 2.70
C SER A 67 6.35 4.66 2.59
N PHE A 68 6.91 5.19 3.68
CA PHE A 68 7.58 6.48 3.69
C PHE A 68 8.87 6.44 4.51
N ASN A 69 9.96 6.84 3.87
CA ASN A 69 11.25 7.06 4.53
C ASN A 69 11.62 8.55 4.48
N PRO A 70 11.51 9.29 5.61
CA PRO A 70 11.80 10.72 5.64
C PRO A 70 13.27 11.07 5.42
N ASN A 71 14.17 10.12 5.71
CA ASN A 71 15.62 10.33 5.63
C ASN A 71 16.21 9.96 4.26
N ALA A 72 15.41 9.35 3.38
CA ALA A 72 15.83 9.03 2.02
C ALA A 72 16.02 10.30 1.17
N ALA A 73 16.73 10.17 0.06
CA ALA A 73 16.98 11.25 -0.90
C ALA A 73 17.51 12.53 -0.20
N ARG A 74 18.49 12.37 0.69
CA ARG A 74 19.13 13.49 1.46
C ARG A 74 18.13 14.32 2.27
N GLY A 75 17.08 13.68 2.81
CA GLY A 75 16.05 14.34 3.61
C GLY A 75 14.84 14.85 2.83
N ALA A 76 14.84 14.74 1.50
CA ALA A 76 13.65 15.04 0.69
C ALA A 76 12.52 14.01 0.88
N GLY A 77 12.88 12.83 1.37
CA GLY A 77 11.98 11.72 1.60
C GLY A 77 11.79 10.84 0.38
N HIS A 78 11.26 9.65 0.62
CA HIS A 78 10.92 8.68 -0.42
C HIS A 78 9.66 7.92 -0.06
N VAL A 79 8.83 7.62 -1.05
CA VAL A 79 7.63 6.77 -0.92
C VAL A 79 7.71 5.59 -1.87
N GLY A 80 7.16 4.47 -1.43
CA GLY A 80 6.97 3.27 -2.23
C GLY A 80 5.57 2.72 -2.09
N ILE A 81 5.21 1.79 -2.97
CA ILE A 81 3.91 1.13 -3.02
C ILE A 81 4.08 -0.38 -3.13
N GLY A 82 3.25 -1.14 -2.44
CA GLY A 82 3.12 -2.59 -2.53
C GLY A 82 1.66 -3.00 -2.52
N VAL A 83 1.31 -4.07 -3.22
CA VAL A 83 -0.05 -4.62 -3.29
C VAL A 83 -0.04 -5.98 -2.62
N ASN A 84 -0.86 -6.17 -1.59
CA ASN A 84 -0.94 -7.39 -0.78
C ASN A 84 0.43 -7.83 -0.22
N THR A 85 1.28 -6.85 0.06
CA THR A 85 2.62 -7.08 0.58
C THR A 85 3.11 -5.83 1.32
N PRO A 86 3.84 -5.98 2.42
CA PRO A 86 4.50 -4.85 3.08
C PRO A 86 5.77 -4.41 2.33
N ASN A 87 6.27 -5.25 1.43
CA ASN A 87 7.41 -4.92 0.61
C ASN A 87 6.97 -3.95 -0.47
N THR A 88 7.51 -2.75 -0.45
CA THR A 88 7.19 -1.71 -1.42
C THR A 88 8.27 -1.58 -2.48
N VAL A 89 7.86 -1.04 -3.62
CA VAL A 89 8.75 -0.62 -4.69
C VAL A 89 8.60 0.88 -4.92
N GLY A 90 9.70 1.54 -5.23
CA GLY A 90 9.69 2.99 -5.46
C GLY A 90 10.55 3.37 -6.67
N GLN A 91 10.17 4.47 -7.31
CA GLN A 91 10.92 5.01 -8.44
C GLN A 91 12.07 5.91 -7.95
N ARG A 92 13.25 5.69 -8.48
CA ARG A 92 14.47 6.42 -8.12
C ARG A 92 15.43 6.55 -9.32
N PRO A 93 16.41 7.47 -9.29
CA PRO A 93 17.49 7.49 -10.28
C PRO A 93 18.25 6.17 -10.26
N GLN A 94 18.72 5.74 -11.42
CA GLN A 94 19.62 4.59 -11.48
C GLN A 94 20.97 4.92 -10.79
N PRO A 95 21.66 3.89 -10.25
CA PRO A 95 23.02 4.07 -9.74
C PRO A 95 23.94 4.68 -10.81
N GLY A 96 24.67 5.72 -10.43
CA GLY A 96 25.56 6.46 -11.37
C GLY A 96 24.91 7.65 -12.07
N ALA A 97 23.59 7.89 -11.89
CA ALA A 97 22.96 9.11 -12.35
C ALA A 97 23.57 10.33 -11.64
N SER A 98 23.74 11.43 -12.39
CA SER A 98 24.30 12.67 -11.84
C SER A 98 23.35 13.33 -10.84
N ASP A 99 23.81 13.55 -9.62
CA ASP A 99 23.06 14.31 -8.59
C ASP A 99 22.72 15.72 -9.06
N LEU A 100 23.65 16.40 -9.73
CA LEU A 100 23.45 17.75 -10.23
C LEU A 100 22.35 17.80 -11.30
N GLN A 101 22.37 16.88 -12.26
CA GLN A 101 21.32 16.78 -13.28
C GLN A 101 19.95 16.49 -12.65
N THR A 102 19.92 15.59 -11.66
CA THR A 102 18.70 15.29 -10.93
C THR A 102 18.13 16.51 -10.21
N LEU A 103 18.97 17.29 -9.52
CA LEU A 103 18.56 18.51 -8.81
C LEU A 103 18.11 19.61 -9.77
N LEU A 104 18.70 19.71 -10.94
CA LEU A 104 18.31 20.67 -11.99
C LEU A 104 17.03 20.24 -12.74
N GLY A 105 16.45 19.09 -12.41
CA GLY A 105 15.24 18.57 -13.08
C GLY A 105 15.50 18.07 -14.51
N ILE A 106 16.73 17.72 -14.81
CA ILE A 106 17.06 17.05 -16.07
C ILE A 106 16.69 15.58 -15.95
N ASN A 107 16.13 15.01 -17.01
CA ASN A 107 15.82 13.59 -17.06
C ASN A 107 17.10 12.77 -16.93
N VAL A 108 17.09 11.82 -16.02
CA VAL A 108 18.16 10.84 -15.82
C VAL A 108 17.57 9.44 -15.91
N PRO A 109 18.33 8.41 -16.25
CA PRO A 109 17.84 7.05 -16.25
C PRO A 109 17.17 6.69 -14.91
N GLY A 110 15.92 6.26 -14.97
CA GLY A 110 15.12 5.88 -13.79
C GLY A 110 15.05 4.38 -13.59
N LYS A 111 14.74 3.96 -12.37
CA LYS A 111 14.50 2.57 -12.00
C LYS A 111 13.41 2.47 -10.94
N ILE A 112 12.50 1.53 -11.12
CA ILE A 112 11.61 1.06 -10.06
C ILE A 112 12.28 -0.17 -9.44
N SER A 113 12.48 -0.15 -8.14
CA SER A 113 13.18 -1.21 -7.42
C SER A 113 12.63 -1.37 -6.02
N PRO A 114 12.81 -2.54 -5.39
CA PRO A 114 12.43 -2.75 -4.00
C PRO A 114 13.00 -1.68 -3.08
N ASP A 115 12.16 -1.24 -2.15
CA ASP A 115 12.55 -0.31 -1.10
C ASP A 115 13.15 -1.05 0.10
N PRO A 116 14.13 -0.48 0.79
CA PRO A 116 14.50 -0.96 2.11
C PRO A 116 13.32 -0.73 3.08
N ALA A 117 13.29 -1.48 4.18
CA ALA A 117 12.28 -1.29 5.21
C ALA A 117 12.18 0.17 5.61
N ALA A 118 10.98 0.73 5.53
CA ALA A 118 10.70 2.12 5.86
C ALA A 118 10.24 2.25 7.32
N PRO A 119 10.56 3.37 7.98
CA PRO A 119 10.14 3.60 9.36
C PRO A 119 8.63 3.88 9.52
N SER A 120 7.94 4.18 8.42
CA SER A 120 6.50 4.48 8.43
C SER A 120 5.80 3.83 7.24
N ASN A 121 4.67 3.18 7.52
CA ASN A 121 3.82 2.55 6.52
C ASN A 121 2.36 2.92 6.77
N ILE A 122 1.58 2.98 5.70
CA ILE A 122 0.12 3.10 5.72
C ILE A 122 -0.45 1.94 4.92
N THR A 123 -1.43 1.27 5.50
CA THR A 123 -2.21 0.22 4.83
C THR A 123 -3.56 0.78 4.42
N ILE A 124 -3.90 0.63 3.16
CA ILE A 124 -5.16 1.11 2.56
C ILE A 124 -5.99 -0.11 2.22
N PRO A 125 -7.14 -0.35 2.88
CA PRO A 125 -8.04 -1.44 2.52
C PRO A 125 -8.56 -1.26 1.09
N THR A 126 -8.53 -2.32 0.29
CA THR A 126 -8.86 -2.28 -1.13
C THR A 126 -9.76 -3.43 -1.56
N THR A 127 -10.28 -3.33 -2.78
CA THR A 127 -11.01 -4.41 -3.46
C THR A 127 -10.07 -5.16 -4.41
N PRO A 128 -10.42 -6.40 -4.82
CA PRO A 128 -9.61 -7.16 -5.80
C PRO A 128 -9.41 -6.42 -7.14
N GLU A 129 -10.36 -5.56 -7.51
CA GLU A 129 -10.25 -4.76 -8.73
C GLU A 129 -9.23 -3.63 -8.55
N GLN A 130 -9.27 -2.96 -7.41
CA GLN A 130 -8.31 -1.91 -7.05
C GLN A 130 -6.89 -2.45 -7.01
N ASP A 131 -6.70 -3.62 -6.38
CA ASP A 131 -5.40 -4.30 -6.33
C ASP A 131 -4.88 -4.66 -7.71
N ARG A 132 -5.73 -5.27 -8.55
CA ARG A 132 -5.33 -5.60 -9.94
C ARG A 132 -4.91 -4.36 -10.73
N ASN A 133 -5.63 -3.26 -10.56
CA ASN A 133 -5.33 -2.01 -11.25
C ASN A 133 -4.03 -1.37 -10.75
N ALA A 134 -3.82 -1.35 -9.43
CA ALA A 134 -2.56 -0.88 -8.84
C ALA A 134 -1.38 -1.75 -9.30
N GLN A 135 -1.51 -3.08 -9.20
CA GLN A 135 -0.44 -4.01 -9.60
C GLN A 135 -0.12 -3.87 -11.09
N LYS A 136 -1.13 -3.79 -11.96
CA LYS A 136 -0.94 -3.55 -13.39
C LYS A 136 -0.18 -2.25 -13.66
N CYS A 137 -0.48 -1.19 -12.91
CA CYS A 137 0.25 0.08 -13.01
C CYS A 137 1.72 -0.10 -12.64
N ILE A 138 2.00 -0.76 -11.50
CA ILE A 138 3.36 -1.03 -11.02
C ILE A 138 4.14 -1.84 -12.06
N ASP A 139 3.57 -2.93 -12.57
CA ASP A 139 4.19 -3.81 -13.55
C ASP A 139 4.50 -3.08 -14.86
N THR A 140 3.52 -2.32 -15.38
CA THR A 140 3.68 -1.54 -16.61
C THR A 140 4.81 -0.52 -16.47
N ARG A 141 4.82 0.23 -15.37
CA ARG A 141 5.85 1.24 -15.08
C ARG A 141 7.22 0.61 -14.89
N THR A 142 7.30 -0.55 -14.26
CA THR A 142 8.56 -1.30 -14.06
C THR A 142 9.14 -1.79 -15.38
N GLN A 143 8.29 -2.26 -16.31
CA GLN A 143 8.70 -2.73 -17.62
C GLN A 143 9.16 -1.61 -18.55
N GLN A 144 8.54 -0.43 -18.46
CA GLN A 144 8.81 0.70 -19.35
C GLN A 144 10.14 1.42 -19.07
N GLN A 145 10.80 1.15 -17.93
CA GLN A 145 12.08 1.77 -17.53
C GLN A 145 12.12 3.28 -17.82
N GLN A 146 11.11 4.00 -17.35
CA GLN A 146 10.98 5.43 -17.62
C GLN A 146 12.11 6.23 -16.93
N ASP A 147 12.49 7.34 -17.56
CA ASP A 147 13.41 8.28 -16.94
C ASP A 147 12.89 8.79 -15.58
N TYR A 148 13.80 9.05 -14.69
CA TYR A 148 13.53 9.76 -13.45
C TYR A 148 13.68 11.26 -13.66
N ASN A 149 12.74 12.02 -13.13
CA ASN A 149 12.81 13.47 -13.07
C ASN A 149 12.24 13.95 -11.74
N LEU A 150 12.99 14.75 -11.01
CA LEU A 150 12.62 15.21 -9.68
C LEU A 150 11.29 15.97 -9.63
N TYR A 151 10.91 16.66 -10.70
CA TYR A 151 9.75 17.55 -10.73
C TYR A 151 8.53 16.97 -11.45
N ASN A 152 8.71 15.98 -12.34
CA ASN A 152 7.59 15.49 -13.14
C ASN A 152 7.51 13.95 -13.28
N ASN A 153 8.49 13.20 -12.77
CA ASN A 153 8.47 11.73 -12.78
C ASN A 153 9.31 11.13 -11.64
N ASN A 154 8.88 11.36 -10.42
CA ASN A 154 9.56 10.88 -9.21
C ASN A 154 8.74 9.83 -8.44
N CYS A 155 9.23 9.40 -7.27
CA CYS A 155 8.57 8.39 -6.44
C CYS A 155 7.14 8.79 -6.02
N ALA A 156 6.89 10.06 -5.67
CA ALA A 156 5.55 10.49 -5.25
C ALA A 156 4.55 10.45 -6.40
N GLN A 157 4.97 10.81 -7.61
CA GLN A 157 4.12 10.76 -8.79
C GLN A 157 3.89 9.33 -9.26
N PHE A 158 4.89 8.46 -9.18
CA PHE A 158 4.73 7.02 -9.44
C PHE A 158 3.68 6.41 -8.51
N VAL A 159 3.83 6.58 -7.19
CA VAL A 159 2.88 6.06 -6.20
C VAL A 159 1.49 6.67 -6.41
N GLY A 160 1.40 7.99 -6.58
CA GLY A 160 0.11 8.67 -6.81
C GLY A 160 -0.60 8.21 -8.08
N GLN A 161 0.11 7.94 -9.17
CA GLN A 161 -0.46 7.40 -10.40
C GLN A 161 -1.01 5.98 -10.21
N CYS A 162 -0.28 5.10 -9.50
CA CYS A 162 -0.73 3.73 -9.28
C CYS A 162 -1.89 3.67 -8.26
N LEU A 163 -1.93 4.53 -7.26
CA LEU A 163 -3.11 4.72 -6.41
C LEU A 163 -4.31 5.26 -7.21
N GLY A 164 -4.09 6.22 -8.10
CA GLY A 164 -5.12 6.74 -9.00
C GLY A 164 -5.67 5.68 -9.96
N ALA A 165 -4.83 4.80 -10.47
CA ALA A 165 -5.27 3.64 -11.28
C ALA A 165 -6.16 2.68 -10.49
N ALA A 166 -5.95 2.57 -9.17
CA ALA A 166 -6.81 1.84 -8.25
C ALA A 166 -8.07 2.63 -7.83
N GLY A 167 -8.29 3.83 -8.35
CA GLY A 167 -9.43 4.68 -7.96
C GLY A 167 -9.25 5.35 -6.58
N ILE A 168 -8.04 5.36 -6.02
CA ILE A 168 -7.73 6.01 -4.76
C ILE A 168 -7.23 7.42 -5.05
N ASN A 169 -8.04 8.41 -4.70
CA ASN A 169 -7.71 9.82 -4.96
C ASN A 169 -6.59 10.31 -4.04
N THR A 170 -5.55 10.88 -4.65
CA THR A 170 -4.44 11.50 -3.96
C THR A 170 -4.16 12.88 -4.57
N PRO A 171 -3.59 13.83 -3.79
CA PRO A 171 -3.18 15.10 -4.35
C PRO A 171 -2.07 14.90 -5.38
N SER A 172 -2.16 15.62 -6.51
CA SER A 172 -1.02 15.71 -7.43
C SER A 172 0.11 16.46 -6.73
N THR A 173 1.20 15.75 -6.44
CA THR A 173 2.34 16.31 -5.72
C THR A 173 3.64 15.65 -6.12
N ILE A 174 4.70 16.43 -6.13
CA ILE A 174 6.08 15.95 -6.28
C ILE A 174 6.74 15.64 -4.93
N LEU A 175 6.07 15.98 -3.81
CA LEU A 175 6.63 15.87 -2.47
C LEU A 175 6.18 14.56 -1.80
N PRO A 176 7.09 13.61 -1.54
CA PRO A 176 6.77 12.34 -0.88
C PRO A 176 6.06 12.53 0.46
N ARG A 177 6.53 13.45 1.29
CA ARG A 177 5.94 13.76 2.59
C ARG A 177 4.49 14.26 2.46
N ARG A 178 4.19 15.10 1.46
CA ARG A 178 2.82 15.63 1.26
C ARG A 178 1.86 14.51 0.85
N LEU A 179 2.30 13.62 -0.05
CA LEU A 179 1.52 12.46 -0.43
C LEU A 179 1.23 11.57 0.78
N PHE A 180 2.28 11.21 1.54
CA PHE A 180 2.15 10.34 2.70
C PHE A 180 1.27 10.94 3.79
N ASN A 181 1.43 12.23 4.13
CA ASN A 181 0.59 12.91 5.11
C ASN A 181 -0.89 12.95 4.70
N ASN A 182 -1.19 13.15 3.41
CA ASN A 182 -2.57 13.07 2.92
C ASN A 182 -3.15 11.67 3.10
N LEU A 183 -2.41 10.64 2.76
CA LEU A 183 -2.83 9.24 2.99
C LEU A 183 -3.01 8.95 4.48
N GLN A 184 -2.11 9.47 5.33
CA GLN A 184 -2.21 9.31 6.78
C GLN A 184 -3.48 9.97 7.36
N GLN A 185 -3.87 11.13 6.85
CA GLN A 185 -5.11 11.79 7.26
C GLN A 185 -6.36 11.01 6.84
N ASN A 186 -6.34 10.38 5.67
CA ASN A 186 -7.48 9.67 5.12
C ASN A 186 -7.58 8.22 5.60
N PHE A 187 -6.44 7.54 5.80
CA PHE A 187 -6.37 6.11 6.09
C PHE A 187 -5.57 5.77 7.37
N GLY A 188 -4.75 6.68 7.87
CA GLY A 188 -3.83 6.45 8.99
C GLY A 188 -4.43 6.73 10.37
N ARG A 189 -5.73 6.90 10.50
CA ARG A 189 -6.38 7.04 11.81
C ARG A 189 -6.43 5.67 12.48
N ASN A 190 -5.33 5.29 13.15
CA ASN A 190 -5.44 4.38 14.26
C ASN A 190 -6.17 5.11 15.41
N PRO A 191 -7.17 4.48 16.01
CA PRO A 191 -7.77 4.98 17.23
C PRO A 191 -6.77 5.02 18.36
#